data_3e374748fe926f96eef5a4eca4616a76
#
_entry.id   3e374748fe926f96eef5a4eca4616a76
#
_cell.length_a   1.000
_cell.length_b   1.000
_cell.length_c   1.000
_cell.angle_alpha   90.00
_cell.angle_beta   90.00
_cell.angle_gamma   90.00
#
_symmetry.space_group_name_H-M   'P 1'
#
loop_
_entity.id
_entity.type
_entity.pdbx_description
1 polymer ?
#
loop_
_entity_poly.entity_id
_entity_poly.type
_entity_poly.pdbx_seq_one_letter_code
_entity_poly.pdbx_strand_id
1 'polypeptide(L)'
;SSIGIHNAFTHTFKELGVPSPDAKTIRGFMGPPLESSFATCLPKEQIAEAVQIYRSYYKEKGIHEAQLFPQIVELLQELSKNYPLYITTTKNTPTAQDMTKNLGIHHFFDGIYGSSPETPHKADVIRQALQTHQLAPEQAIIIGDTKFDMIGAQETGIKKLAVTWGFGDEKDLMTYQPDWVAHQPADILRQL
;
A
#
# COMPACT_ATOMS: atom_id res chain seq x y z
N SER A 1 -7.32 6.15 -0.25
CA SER A 1 -7.93 4.89 0.26
C SER A 1 -8.21 4.90 1.77
N SER A 2 -7.75 5.90 2.52
CA SER A 2 -7.92 5.96 3.98
C SER A 2 -9.37 5.94 4.45
N ILE A 3 -10.26 6.64 3.76
CA ILE A 3 -11.70 6.69 4.10
C ILE A 3 -12.29 5.28 3.97
N GLY A 4 -12.12 4.62 2.84
CA GLY A 4 -12.63 3.27 2.61
C GLY A 4 -12.06 2.23 3.57
N ILE A 5 -10.78 2.33 3.93
CA ILE A 5 -10.15 1.47 4.92
C ILE A 5 -10.77 1.71 6.31
N HIS A 6 -10.87 2.97 6.73
CA HIS A 6 -11.49 3.34 8.01
C HIS A 6 -12.92 2.83 8.11
N ASN A 7 -13.73 3.06 7.08
CA ASN A 7 -15.12 2.62 7.03
C ASN A 7 -15.25 1.10 7.06
N ALA A 8 -14.36 0.38 6.36
CA ALA A 8 -14.34 -1.09 6.37
C ALA A 8 -13.99 -1.65 7.76
N PHE A 9 -13.00 -1.10 8.46
CA PHE A 9 -12.71 -1.49 9.84
C PHE A 9 -13.89 -1.20 10.76
N THR A 10 -14.42 0.02 10.74
CA THR A 10 -15.57 0.41 11.59
C THR A 10 -16.78 -0.50 11.35
N HIS A 11 -17.07 -0.80 10.08
CA HIS A 11 -18.13 -1.74 9.72
C HIS A 11 -17.88 -3.13 10.30
N THR A 12 -16.65 -3.63 10.16
CA THR A 12 -16.29 -4.96 10.66
C THR A 12 -16.49 -5.09 12.17
N PHE A 13 -16.01 -4.14 12.96
CA PHE A 13 -16.21 -4.15 14.41
C PHE A 13 -17.68 -4.07 14.79
N LYS A 14 -18.47 -3.30 14.04
CA LYS A 14 -19.95 -3.21 14.23
C LYS A 14 -20.64 -4.55 13.96
N GLU A 15 -20.30 -5.22 12.86
CA GLU A 15 -20.91 -6.53 12.51
C GLU A 15 -20.54 -7.61 13.53
N LEU A 16 -19.32 -7.57 14.08
CA LEU A 16 -18.88 -8.48 15.14
C LEU A 16 -19.50 -8.15 16.52
N GLY A 17 -20.23 -7.04 16.64
CA GLY A 17 -20.84 -6.63 17.91
C GLY A 17 -19.81 -6.20 18.98
N VAL A 18 -18.61 -5.78 18.59
CA VAL A 18 -17.54 -5.35 19.49
C VAL A 18 -17.24 -3.84 19.31
N PRO A 19 -16.71 -3.16 20.35
CA PRO A 19 -16.34 -1.77 20.25
C PRO A 19 -15.30 -1.53 19.15
N SER A 20 -15.54 -0.53 18.29
CA SER A 20 -14.56 -0.12 17.29
C SER A 20 -13.41 0.64 17.96
N PRO A 21 -12.14 0.37 17.60
CA PRO A 21 -11.02 1.21 18.02
C PRO A 21 -11.18 2.66 17.56
N ASP A 22 -10.44 3.57 18.19
CA ASP A 22 -10.43 4.96 17.80
C ASP A 22 -9.78 5.19 16.42
N ALA A 23 -10.03 6.36 15.83
CA ALA A 23 -9.55 6.70 14.51
C ALA A 23 -8.00 6.68 14.40
N LYS A 24 -7.28 6.96 15.49
CA LYS A 24 -5.82 6.91 15.53
C LYS A 24 -5.32 5.47 15.43
N THR A 25 -5.93 4.56 16.18
CA THR A 25 -5.62 3.12 16.12
C THR A 25 -5.92 2.54 14.74
N ILE A 26 -7.10 2.85 14.16
CA ILE A 26 -7.46 2.41 12.80
C ILE A 26 -6.49 2.96 11.75
N ARG A 27 -5.98 4.17 11.93
CA ARG A 27 -4.94 4.72 11.04
C ARG A 27 -3.66 3.88 11.08
N GLY A 28 -3.29 3.36 12.25
CA GLY A 28 -2.15 2.45 12.40
C GLY A 28 -2.33 1.09 11.71
N PHE A 29 -3.55 0.72 11.31
CA PHE A 29 -3.85 -0.48 10.54
C PHE A 29 -3.60 -0.33 9.03
N MET A 30 -3.25 0.88 8.57
CA MET A 30 -2.91 1.13 7.16
C MET A 30 -1.46 0.74 6.92
N GLY A 31 -1.25 -0.31 6.12
CA GLY A 31 0.07 -0.85 5.79
C GLY A 31 0.31 -2.29 6.25
N PRO A 32 0.07 -2.65 7.53
CA PRO A 32 0.17 -4.04 7.95
C PRO A 32 -0.84 -4.97 7.26
N PRO A 33 -0.57 -6.30 7.23
CA PRO A 33 -1.58 -7.29 6.86
C PRO A 33 -2.82 -7.18 7.76
N LEU A 34 -4.01 -7.44 7.19
CA LEU A 34 -5.29 -7.35 7.92
C LEU A 34 -5.32 -8.24 9.16
N GLU A 35 -4.81 -9.45 9.03
CA GLU A 35 -4.73 -10.43 10.11
C GLU A 35 -3.94 -9.89 11.30
N SER A 36 -2.81 -9.23 11.02
CA SER A 36 -1.98 -8.60 12.06
C SER A 36 -2.69 -7.43 12.73
N SER A 37 -3.41 -6.61 11.94
CA SER A 37 -4.18 -5.48 12.47
C SER A 37 -5.31 -5.95 13.38
N PHE A 38 -6.10 -6.93 12.96
CA PHE A 38 -7.18 -7.48 13.77
C PHE A 38 -6.67 -8.19 15.02
N ALA A 39 -5.52 -8.86 14.96
CA ALA A 39 -4.91 -9.54 16.11
C ALA A 39 -4.55 -8.59 17.27
N THR A 40 -4.45 -7.28 17.04
CA THR A 40 -4.24 -6.28 18.10
C THR A 40 -5.50 -5.98 18.91
N CYS A 41 -6.69 -6.30 18.37
CA CYS A 41 -7.98 -5.89 18.94
C CYS A 41 -8.97 -7.05 19.15
N LEU A 42 -8.75 -8.19 18.51
CA LEU A 42 -9.68 -9.32 18.51
C LEU A 42 -8.99 -10.60 18.96
N PRO A 43 -9.74 -11.51 19.60
CA PRO A 43 -9.25 -12.86 19.88
C PRO A 43 -9.03 -13.63 18.57
N LYS A 44 -8.10 -14.60 18.62
CA LYS A 44 -7.63 -15.35 17.45
C LYS A 44 -8.78 -16.00 16.65
N GLU A 45 -9.81 -16.45 17.33
CA GLU A 45 -10.96 -17.15 16.76
C GLU A 45 -11.81 -16.25 15.87
N GLN A 46 -11.80 -14.92 16.10
CA GLN A 46 -12.60 -13.95 15.35
C GLN A 46 -11.84 -13.34 14.15
N ILE A 47 -10.51 -13.54 14.06
CA ILE A 47 -9.71 -12.87 13.05
C ILE A 47 -10.14 -13.26 11.64
N ALA A 48 -10.37 -14.55 11.38
CA ALA A 48 -10.76 -15.03 10.05
C ALA A 48 -12.10 -14.43 9.59
N GLU A 49 -13.08 -14.38 10.49
CA GLU A 49 -14.38 -13.78 10.23
C GLU A 49 -14.26 -12.27 10.01
N ALA A 50 -13.49 -11.57 10.84
CA ALA A 50 -13.22 -10.14 10.71
C ALA A 50 -12.62 -9.80 9.33
N VAL A 51 -11.64 -10.59 8.88
CA VAL A 51 -11.01 -10.42 7.56
C VAL A 51 -12.02 -10.61 6.44
N GLN A 52 -12.93 -11.59 6.54
CA GLN A 52 -13.97 -11.80 5.53
C GLN A 52 -14.96 -10.63 5.46
N ILE A 53 -15.47 -10.16 6.60
CA ILE A 53 -16.37 -9.01 6.68
C ILE A 53 -15.71 -7.76 6.10
N TYR A 54 -14.46 -7.50 6.50
CA TYR A 54 -13.68 -6.37 5.99
C TYR A 54 -13.53 -6.43 4.46
N ARG A 55 -13.12 -7.58 3.92
CA ARG A 55 -12.90 -7.76 2.47
C ARG A 55 -14.18 -7.60 1.68
N SER A 56 -15.31 -8.12 2.19
CA SER A 56 -16.62 -7.95 1.55
C SER A 56 -17.00 -6.48 1.47
N TYR A 57 -16.98 -5.77 2.59
CA TYR A 57 -17.29 -4.34 2.63
C TYR A 57 -16.36 -3.52 1.73
N TYR A 58 -15.05 -3.80 1.82
CA TYR A 58 -14.05 -3.05 1.04
C TYR A 58 -14.24 -3.24 -0.46
N LYS A 59 -14.56 -4.45 -0.90
CA LYS A 59 -14.83 -4.76 -2.30
C LYS A 59 -16.06 -4.03 -2.82
N GLU A 60 -17.14 -3.98 -2.03
CA GLU A 60 -18.42 -3.41 -2.46
C GLU A 60 -18.46 -1.88 -2.35
N LYS A 61 -17.84 -1.31 -1.32
CA LYS A 61 -17.94 0.12 -0.99
C LYS A 61 -16.57 0.79 -0.84
N GLY A 62 -15.71 0.27 0.01
CA GLY A 62 -14.45 0.93 0.39
C GLY A 62 -13.51 1.20 -0.79
N ILE A 63 -13.53 0.35 -1.81
CA ILE A 63 -12.72 0.52 -3.01
C ILE A 63 -13.12 1.78 -3.82
N HIS A 64 -14.39 2.14 -3.79
CA HIS A 64 -14.94 3.32 -4.47
C HIS A 64 -14.74 4.63 -3.68
N GLU A 65 -14.38 4.52 -2.40
CA GLU A 65 -14.07 5.66 -1.53
C GLU A 65 -12.59 6.08 -1.61
N ALA A 66 -11.79 5.39 -2.42
CA ALA A 66 -10.40 5.75 -2.68
C ALA A 66 -10.31 6.98 -3.59
N GLN A 67 -9.37 7.88 -3.29
CA GLN A 67 -9.07 9.05 -4.11
C GLN A 67 -7.56 9.15 -4.32
N LEU A 68 -7.17 9.65 -5.47
CA LEU A 68 -5.78 9.98 -5.75
C LEU A 68 -5.36 11.24 -4.97
N PHE A 69 -4.11 11.28 -4.54
CA PHE A 69 -3.51 12.53 -4.11
C PHE A 69 -3.40 13.50 -5.29
N PRO A 70 -3.40 14.82 -5.04
CA PRO A 70 -3.22 15.80 -6.11
C PRO A 70 -1.95 15.53 -6.94
N GLN A 71 -2.00 15.81 -8.22
CA GLN A 71 -0.87 15.70 -9.17
C GLN A 71 -0.32 14.27 -9.40
N ILE A 72 -0.98 13.23 -8.91
CA ILE A 72 -0.51 11.84 -9.13
C ILE A 72 -0.69 11.41 -10.59
N VAL A 73 -1.76 11.81 -11.25
CA VAL A 73 -1.99 11.47 -12.66
C VAL A 73 -0.90 12.07 -13.54
N GLU A 74 -0.59 13.34 -13.33
CA GLU A 74 0.48 14.06 -14.05
C GLU A 74 1.84 13.42 -13.80
N LEU A 75 2.12 13.04 -12.54
CA LEU A 75 3.34 12.32 -12.19
C LEU A 75 3.45 10.98 -12.93
N LEU A 76 2.39 10.18 -12.93
CA LEU A 76 2.37 8.88 -13.61
C LEU A 76 2.53 9.04 -15.14
N GLN A 77 1.90 10.06 -15.72
CA GLN A 77 2.05 10.38 -17.14
C GLN A 77 3.50 10.70 -17.52
N GLU A 78 4.22 11.45 -16.68
CA GLU A 78 5.62 11.78 -16.95
C GLU A 78 6.54 10.58 -16.72
N LEU A 79 6.38 9.86 -15.60
CA LEU A 79 7.21 8.70 -15.29
C LEU A 79 7.07 7.58 -16.32
N SER A 80 5.85 7.28 -16.77
CA SER A 80 5.59 6.19 -17.73
C SER A 80 6.20 6.41 -19.11
N LYS A 81 6.65 7.63 -19.44
CA LYS A 81 7.37 7.90 -20.68
C LYS A 81 8.80 7.33 -20.70
N ASN A 82 9.41 7.22 -19.52
CA ASN A 82 10.84 6.90 -19.38
C ASN A 82 11.10 5.63 -18.56
N TYR A 83 10.13 5.20 -17.76
CA TYR A 83 10.30 4.08 -16.82
C TYR A 83 9.12 3.11 -16.90
N PRO A 84 9.37 1.79 -16.86
CA PRO A 84 8.32 0.84 -16.57
C PRO A 84 7.84 1.02 -15.12
N LEU A 85 6.52 1.06 -14.93
CA LEU A 85 5.92 1.31 -13.62
C LEU A 85 5.23 0.05 -13.08
N TYR A 86 5.47 -0.25 -11.83
CA TYR A 86 4.88 -1.41 -11.14
C TYR A 86 4.24 -1.00 -9.83
N ILE A 87 3.14 -1.63 -9.48
CA ILE A 87 2.57 -1.53 -8.13
C ILE A 87 2.97 -2.76 -7.32
N THR A 88 3.54 -2.52 -6.14
CA THR A 88 3.75 -3.53 -5.11
C THR A 88 2.97 -3.13 -3.85
N THR A 89 2.06 -3.98 -3.38
CA THR A 89 1.14 -3.62 -2.28
C THR A 89 0.84 -4.81 -1.37
N THR A 90 0.55 -4.52 -0.10
CA THR A 90 0.02 -5.51 0.85
C THR A 90 -1.48 -5.81 0.65
N LYS A 91 -2.17 -5.10 -0.24
CA LYS A 91 -3.49 -5.54 -0.73
C LYS A 91 -3.31 -6.79 -1.60
N ASN A 92 -4.31 -7.66 -1.65
CA ASN A 92 -4.27 -8.75 -2.64
C ASN A 92 -4.34 -8.21 -4.08
N THR A 93 -3.78 -8.94 -5.02
CA THR A 93 -3.67 -8.52 -6.42
C THR A 93 -5.03 -8.16 -7.06
N PRO A 94 -6.11 -8.94 -6.93
CA PRO A 94 -7.41 -8.56 -7.50
C PRO A 94 -7.92 -7.22 -6.98
N THR A 95 -7.85 -6.99 -5.67
CA THR A 95 -8.27 -5.71 -5.06
C THR A 95 -7.44 -4.53 -5.58
N ALA A 96 -6.13 -4.71 -5.73
CA ALA A 96 -5.25 -3.66 -6.25
C ALA A 96 -5.55 -3.34 -7.72
N GLN A 97 -5.81 -4.37 -8.55
CA GLN A 97 -6.21 -4.20 -9.95
C GLN A 97 -7.55 -3.47 -10.08
N ASP A 98 -8.55 -3.88 -9.32
CA ASP A 98 -9.87 -3.23 -9.34
C ASP A 98 -9.78 -1.77 -8.88
N MET A 99 -8.99 -1.50 -7.83
CA MET A 99 -8.79 -0.14 -7.34
C MET A 99 -8.12 0.76 -8.39
N THR A 100 -7.10 0.27 -9.08
CA THR A 100 -6.42 1.07 -10.12
C THR A 100 -7.29 1.33 -11.34
N LYS A 101 -8.17 0.37 -11.70
CA LYS A 101 -9.19 0.55 -12.75
C LYS A 101 -10.20 1.62 -12.33
N ASN A 102 -10.75 1.52 -11.12
CA ASN A 102 -11.71 2.50 -10.60
C ASN A 102 -11.14 3.91 -10.52
N LEU A 103 -9.84 4.03 -10.22
CA LEU A 103 -9.12 5.32 -10.18
C LEU A 103 -8.68 5.82 -11.57
N GLY A 104 -8.87 5.03 -12.64
CA GLY A 104 -8.49 5.40 -14.01
C GLY A 104 -6.99 5.39 -14.28
N ILE A 105 -6.18 4.79 -13.41
CA ILE A 105 -4.70 4.81 -13.52
C ILE A 105 -4.08 3.47 -13.90
N HIS A 106 -4.90 2.43 -14.09
CA HIS A 106 -4.42 1.07 -14.37
C HIS A 106 -3.47 0.99 -15.57
N HIS A 107 -3.74 1.78 -16.60
CA HIS A 107 -3.01 1.79 -17.87
C HIS A 107 -1.58 2.33 -17.78
N PHE A 108 -1.20 2.98 -16.67
CA PHE A 108 0.18 3.44 -16.45
C PHE A 108 1.14 2.35 -15.99
N PHE A 109 0.62 1.20 -15.54
CA PHE A 109 1.42 0.18 -14.88
C PHE A 109 1.60 -1.07 -15.75
N ASP A 110 2.85 -1.50 -15.88
CA ASP A 110 3.24 -2.73 -16.59
C ASP A 110 2.99 -4.00 -15.75
N GLY A 111 2.78 -3.83 -14.44
CA GLY A 111 2.44 -4.93 -13.55
C GLY A 111 1.89 -4.45 -12.20
N ILE A 112 0.99 -5.25 -11.62
CA ILE A 112 0.40 -5.00 -10.31
C ILE A 112 0.54 -6.26 -9.47
N TYR A 113 1.31 -6.16 -8.39
CA TYR A 113 1.67 -7.24 -7.49
C TYR A 113 1.12 -6.95 -6.10
N GLY A 114 0.27 -7.84 -5.64
CA GLY A 114 -0.34 -7.78 -4.31
C GLY A 114 0.10 -8.95 -3.45
N SER A 115 -0.14 -8.84 -2.14
CA SER A 115 0.16 -9.92 -1.20
C SER A 115 -0.76 -11.13 -1.42
N SER A 116 -0.24 -12.29 -1.06
CA SER A 116 -0.95 -13.57 -0.99
C SER A 116 -0.54 -14.29 0.31
N PRO A 117 -1.17 -15.43 0.65
CA PRO A 117 -0.70 -16.24 1.77
C PRO A 117 0.77 -16.68 1.64
N GLU A 118 1.26 -16.86 0.41
CA GLU A 118 2.64 -17.25 0.10
C GLU A 118 3.60 -16.05 0.08
N THR A 119 3.08 -14.85 -0.15
CA THR A 119 3.84 -13.60 -0.22
C THR A 119 3.21 -12.53 0.67
N PRO A 120 3.20 -12.72 2.02
CA PRO A 120 2.46 -11.85 2.93
C PRO A 120 3.12 -10.50 3.17
N HIS A 121 4.44 -10.40 2.99
CA HIS A 121 5.20 -9.19 3.31
C HIS A 121 5.54 -8.37 2.07
N LYS A 122 5.77 -7.07 2.27
CA LYS A 122 6.13 -6.14 1.19
C LYS A 122 7.37 -6.61 0.42
N ALA A 123 8.39 -7.11 1.12
CA ALA A 123 9.62 -7.62 0.49
C ALA A 123 9.35 -8.79 -0.45
N ASP A 124 8.42 -9.69 -0.11
CA ASP A 124 8.09 -10.84 -0.95
C ASP A 124 7.42 -10.37 -2.25
N VAL A 125 6.51 -9.40 -2.14
CA VAL A 125 5.83 -8.81 -3.30
C VAL A 125 6.82 -8.07 -4.20
N ILE A 126 7.80 -7.37 -3.63
CA ILE A 126 8.88 -6.71 -4.39
C ILE A 126 9.73 -7.76 -5.10
N ARG A 127 10.16 -8.83 -4.41
CA ARG A 127 10.93 -9.93 -5.03
C ARG A 127 10.18 -10.56 -6.19
N GLN A 128 8.88 -10.78 -6.04
CA GLN A 128 8.03 -11.31 -7.11
C GLN A 128 8.05 -10.40 -8.34
N ALA A 129 7.90 -9.10 -8.16
CA ALA A 129 7.96 -8.13 -9.26
C ALA A 129 9.33 -8.14 -9.96
N LEU A 130 10.43 -8.09 -9.19
CA LEU A 130 11.79 -8.14 -9.72
C LEU A 130 12.04 -9.42 -10.53
N GLN A 131 11.66 -10.58 -10.00
CA GLN A 131 11.82 -11.88 -10.67
C GLN A 131 11.01 -11.96 -11.96
N THR A 132 9.75 -11.52 -11.93
CA THR A 132 8.86 -11.58 -13.10
C THR A 132 9.40 -10.75 -14.26
N HIS A 133 10.01 -9.61 -13.95
CA HIS A 133 10.55 -8.70 -14.95
C HIS A 133 12.06 -8.82 -15.16
N GLN A 134 12.69 -9.80 -14.52
CA GLN A 134 14.15 -10.08 -14.63
C GLN A 134 15.00 -8.85 -14.32
N LEU A 135 14.57 -8.08 -13.31
CA LEU A 135 15.26 -6.87 -12.86
C LEU A 135 16.24 -7.19 -11.72
N ALA A 136 17.45 -6.66 -11.81
CA ALA A 136 18.38 -6.62 -10.69
C ALA A 136 17.93 -5.56 -9.67
N PRO A 137 18.19 -5.73 -8.36
CA PRO A 137 17.79 -4.75 -7.34
C PRO A 137 18.26 -3.33 -7.63
N GLU A 138 19.45 -3.17 -8.19
CA GLU A 138 20.06 -1.87 -8.51
C GLU A 138 19.32 -1.10 -9.62
N GLN A 139 18.47 -1.79 -10.38
CA GLN A 139 17.68 -1.22 -11.48
C GLN A 139 16.29 -0.75 -11.00
N ALA A 140 15.96 -0.95 -9.73
CA ALA A 140 14.66 -0.65 -9.19
C ALA A 140 14.71 0.33 -8.01
N ILE A 141 13.66 1.12 -7.91
CA ILE A 141 13.41 2.02 -6.79
C ILE A 141 11.96 1.83 -6.33
N ILE A 142 11.74 1.77 -5.01
CA ILE A 142 10.41 1.90 -4.47
C ILE A 142 10.11 3.35 -4.11
N ILE A 143 8.91 3.81 -4.45
CA ILE A 143 8.34 5.08 -4.00
C ILE A 143 7.24 4.72 -3.02
N GLY A 144 7.42 5.06 -1.74
CA GLY A 144 6.51 4.63 -0.70
C GLY A 144 6.35 5.64 0.42
N ASP A 145 5.21 5.55 1.12
CA ASP A 145 4.79 6.48 2.16
C ASP A 145 4.79 5.86 3.56
N THR A 146 5.16 4.59 3.70
CA THR A 146 5.16 3.90 4.99
C THR A 146 6.48 3.22 5.27
N LYS A 147 6.74 2.93 6.56
CA LYS A 147 7.90 2.13 6.98
C LYS A 147 7.94 0.75 6.32
N PHE A 148 6.79 0.18 5.94
CA PHE A 148 6.74 -1.14 5.29
C PHE A 148 7.35 -1.10 3.90
N ASP A 149 7.23 0.04 3.19
CA ASP A 149 7.89 0.27 1.91
C ASP A 149 9.40 0.36 2.09
N MET A 150 9.83 1.09 3.12
CA MET A 150 11.25 1.26 3.46
C MET A 150 11.90 -0.07 3.89
N ILE A 151 11.21 -0.84 4.74
CA ILE A 151 11.65 -2.18 5.15
C ILE A 151 11.74 -3.11 3.95
N GLY A 152 10.69 -3.14 3.11
CA GLY A 152 10.67 -3.97 1.90
C GLY A 152 11.81 -3.65 0.95
N ALA A 153 12.14 -2.37 0.76
CA ALA A 153 13.30 -1.94 -0.02
C ALA A 153 14.61 -2.43 0.60
N GLN A 154 14.77 -2.27 1.91
CA GLN A 154 15.98 -2.67 2.62
C GLN A 154 16.22 -4.19 2.55
N GLU A 155 15.18 -4.99 2.70
CA GLU A 155 15.25 -6.46 2.63
C GLU A 155 15.49 -6.99 1.20
N THR A 156 15.19 -6.19 0.18
CA THR A 156 15.35 -6.57 -1.24
C THR A 156 16.55 -5.92 -1.90
N GLY A 157 17.20 -4.96 -1.23
CA GLY A 157 18.36 -4.25 -1.75
C GLY A 157 18.04 -3.21 -2.83
N ILE A 158 16.76 -2.88 -3.05
CA ILE A 158 16.37 -1.82 -3.99
C ILE A 158 16.51 -0.45 -3.32
N LYS A 159 16.64 0.59 -4.12
CA LYS A 159 16.62 1.97 -3.64
C LYS A 159 15.25 2.39 -3.16
N LYS A 160 15.18 3.39 -2.27
CA LYS A 160 13.96 3.84 -1.60
C LYS A 160 13.82 5.35 -1.65
N LEU A 161 12.69 5.80 -2.16
CA LEU A 161 12.25 7.18 -2.15
C LEU A 161 11.05 7.28 -1.22
N ALA A 162 11.20 8.01 -0.11
CA ALA A 162 10.12 8.25 0.83
C ALA A 162 9.28 9.44 0.38
N VAL A 163 7.95 9.32 0.44
CA VAL A 163 7.02 10.42 0.18
C VAL A 163 6.29 10.78 1.47
N THR A 164 6.19 12.08 1.77
CA THR A 164 5.71 12.58 3.06
C THR A 164 4.24 12.99 3.07
N TRP A 165 3.56 13.00 1.92
CA TRP A 165 2.13 13.33 1.83
C TRP A 165 1.20 12.14 2.06
N GLY A 166 1.72 10.94 2.33
CA GLY A 166 0.96 9.71 2.54
C GLY A 166 0.48 9.52 3.98
N PHE A 167 0.46 8.26 4.42
CA PHE A 167 -0.10 7.88 5.73
C PHE A 167 0.97 7.62 6.80
N GLY A 168 2.24 7.42 6.40
CA GLY A 168 3.36 7.21 7.30
C GLY A 168 3.76 8.49 8.02
N ASP A 169 4.38 8.33 9.20
CA ASP A 169 5.01 9.43 9.92
C ASP A 169 6.38 9.72 9.31
N GLU A 170 6.66 10.98 8.98
CA GLU A 170 7.91 11.39 8.34
C GLU A 170 9.13 11.05 9.20
N LYS A 171 9.05 11.24 10.53
CA LYS A 171 10.15 10.91 11.44
C LYS A 171 10.45 9.42 11.45
N ASP A 172 9.40 8.58 11.38
CA ASP A 172 9.55 7.13 11.27
C ASP A 172 10.20 6.76 9.94
N LEU A 173 9.77 7.36 8.82
CA LEU A 173 10.38 7.14 7.50
C LEU A 173 11.88 7.48 7.47
N MET A 174 12.27 8.59 8.10
CA MET A 174 13.68 9.02 8.13
C MET A 174 14.58 8.05 8.91
N THR A 175 14.05 7.27 9.86
CA THR A 175 14.85 6.26 10.58
C THR A 175 15.37 5.15 9.67
N TYR A 176 14.71 4.93 8.52
CA TYR A 176 15.11 3.93 7.51
C TYR A 176 16.11 4.47 6.48
N GLN A 177 16.57 5.72 6.62
CA GLN A 177 17.56 6.34 5.74
C GLN A 177 17.21 6.18 4.25
N PRO A 178 16.08 6.76 3.77
CA PRO A 178 15.73 6.73 2.37
C PRO A 178 16.81 7.39 1.51
N ASP A 179 17.05 6.89 0.30
CA ASP A 179 17.99 7.48 -0.65
C ASP A 179 17.50 8.88 -1.09
N TRP A 180 16.20 9.07 -1.16
CA TRP A 180 15.55 10.35 -1.48
C TRP A 180 14.28 10.55 -0.66
N VAL A 181 13.92 11.83 -0.51
CA VAL A 181 12.67 12.26 0.13
C VAL A 181 11.96 13.25 -0.78
N ALA A 182 10.68 13.02 -1.02
CA ALA A 182 9.82 13.92 -1.76
C ALA A 182 8.68 14.43 -0.88
N HIS A 183 8.46 15.74 -0.88
CA HIS A 183 7.38 16.38 -0.11
C HIS A 183 6.14 16.66 -0.97
N GLN A 184 6.27 16.57 -2.29
CA GLN A 184 5.20 16.69 -3.27
C GLN A 184 5.54 15.86 -4.52
N PRO A 185 4.54 15.48 -5.34
CA PRO A 185 4.77 14.64 -6.52
C PRO A 185 5.82 15.17 -7.50
N ALA A 186 5.88 16.49 -7.69
CA ALA A 186 6.86 17.12 -8.58
C ALA A 186 8.33 16.93 -8.13
N ASP A 187 8.58 16.65 -6.84
CA ASP A 187 9.94 16.43 -6.34
C ASP A 187 10.51 15.10 -6.86
N ILE A 188 9.65 14.10 -7.11
CA ILE A 188 10.05 12.80 -7.65
C ILE A 188 10.70 12.98 -9.04
N LEU A 189 10.09 13.79 -9.91
CA LEU A 189 10.61 14.04 -11.26
C LEU A 189 11.96 14.76 -11.27
N ARG A 190 12.33 15.43 -10.19
CA ARG A 190 13.63 16.12 -10.08
C ARG A 190 14.74 15.21 -9.57
N GLN A 191 14.37 14.10 -8.96
CA GLN A 191 15.28 13.18 -8.27
C GLN A 191 15.59 11.92 -9.11
N LEU A 192 14.74 11.60 -10.08
CA LEU A 192 14.90 10.51 -11.05
C LEU A 192 15.31 11.02 -12.41
#